data_5f584124d25d30332d28cd662dbc211d
#
_entry.id   5f584124d25d30332d28cd662dbc211d
#
_cell.length_a   1.000
_cell.length_b   1.000
_cell.length_c   1.000
_cell.angle_alpha   90.00
_cell.angle_beta   90.00
_cell.angle_gamma   90.00
#
_symmetry.space_group_name_H-M   'P 1'
#
loop_
_entity.id
_entity.type
_entity.pdbx_description
1 polymer ?
#
loop_
_entity_poly.entity_id
_entity_poly.type
_entity_poly.pdbx_seq_one_letter_code
_entity_poly.pdbx_strand_id
1 'polypeptide(L)'
;MPFPPSTINALAFSHSHISKDQKAAPPRLAVGRANGDIEIWNPRSGAWLQETIIRGGKDRSIDGLVWAQDPNEAVDGKIFIGKSRLFSIGFTTTVTEWDLAKGRPLRQASGNHGEIWCIAAQPPLGQSEKSSNSSQWQGQHLIAGCTDGALVLYSTQDEDLQLLRVLVRPSSKKAKIISVVFQDRNIVVAGCTDSTIRIYDIQNGSLLRNMTLGSGPKGGPKEIIVWSVKALRDGTIVSGDSTGEIKIWDGKLYTLRQRVKSHRQDVLSLATNFDGSAIFSGGMDRRTVVYKQVGKGKTRWAEVAHRRFHTHDVKTMASFEGGGLSVIVSGGMMEFLLTLNITDIDRSRRFAHCGTPRTIRI
;
A
#
# COMPACT_ATOMS: atom_id res chain seq x y z
N MET A 1 -13.85 -20.46 -20.34
CA MET A 1 -12.95 -20.74 -19.22
C MET A 1 -13.72 -21.53 -18.18
N PRO A 2 -13.19 -22.62 -17.62
CA PRO A 2 -13.96 -23.47 -16.70
C PRO A 2 -14.25 -22.81 -15.35
N PHE A 3 -13.50 -21.75 -14.96
CA PHE A 3 -13.73 -21.04 -13.69
C PHE A 3 -13.54 -19.55 -13.89
N PRO A 4 -14.47 -18.71 -13.37
CA PRO A 4 -14.24 -17.26 -13.35
C PRO A 4 -13.04 -16.97 -12.44
N PRO A 5 -12.13 -16.08 -12.84
CA PRO A 5 -11.01 -15.66 -11.99
C PRO A 5 -11.54 -15.02 -10.70
N SER A 6 -10.85 -15.32 -9.62
CA SER A 6 -11.19 -14.84 -8.28
C SER A 6 -10.88 -13.35 -8.11
N THR A 7 -11.59 -12.71 -7.19
CA THR A 7 -11.38 -11.30 -6.79
C THR A 7 -9.93 -10.99 -6.49
N ILE A 8 -9.44 -9.86 -6.98
CA ILE A 8 -8.14 -9.28 -6.61
C ILE A 8 -8.31 -8.50 -5.31
N ASN A 9 -7.69 -8.97 -4.24
CA ASN A 9 -7.72 -8.32 -2.93
C ASN A 9 -6.47 -7.48 -2.65
N ALA A 10 -5.32 -7.86 -3.20
CA ALA A 10 -4.05 -7.20 -2.91
C ALA A 10 -3.18 -7.02 -4.15
N LEU A 11 -2.50 -5.88 -4.23
CA LEU A 11 -1.52 -5.53 -5.24
C LEU A 11 -0.29 -4.92 -4.58
N ALA A 12 0.90 -5.38 -4.97
CA ALA A 12 2.16 -4.80 -4.49
C ALA A 12 3.25 -4.89 -5.56
N PHE A 13 3.92 -3.77 -5.84
CA PHE A 13 5.15 -3.77 -6.64
C PHE A 13 6.37 -4.07 -5.76
N SER A 14 7.33 -4.81 -6.31
CA SER A 14 8.60 -5.11 -5.63
C SER A 14 9.43 -3.88 -5.32
N HIS A 15 9.23 -2.82 -6.09
CA HIS A 15 9.84 -1.51 -5.91
C HIS A 15 8.78 -0.45 -6.24
N SER A 16 8.76 0.65 -5.52
CA SER A 16 7.92 1.81 -5.88
C SER A 16 8.56 2.66 -6.97
N HIS A 17 9.90 2.65 -7.01
CA HIS A 17 10.70 3.42 -7.96
C HIS A 17 12.07 2.78 -8.18
N ILE A 18 12.60 2.88 -9.41
CA ILE A 18 13.97 2.54 -9.77
C ILE A 18 14.55 3.72 -10.56
N SER A 19 15.60 4.36 -10.03
CA SER A 19 16.30 5.45 -10.73
C SER A 19 17.21 4.91 -11.84
N LYS A 20 17.57 5.77 -12.80
CA LYS A 20 18.41 5.38 -13.94
C LYS A 20 19.81 4.91 -13.52
N ASP A 21 20.31 5.41 -12.41
CA ASP A 21 21.66 5.14 -11.90
C ASP A 21 21.70 3.90 -10.98
N GLN A 22 20.56 3.29 -10.72
CA GLN A 22 20.44 2.11 -9.87
C GLN A 22 20.37 0.83 -10.70
N LYS A 23 21.14 -0.17 -10.29
CA LYS A 23 21.00 -1.54 -10.78
C LYS A 23 20.05 -2.29 -9.87
N ALA A 24 18.91 -2.68 -10.42
CA ALA A 24 17.89 -3.46 -9.74
C ALA A 24 17.48 -4.66 -10.57
N ALA A 25 16.93 -5.66 -9.92
CA ALA A 25 16.14 -6.67 -10.58
C ALA A 25 14.94 -6.03 -11.30
N PRO A 26 14.42 -6.60 -12.38
CA PRO A 26 13.23 -6.10 -13.04
C PRO A 26 12.08 -5.93 -12.03
N PRO A 27 11.28 -4.85 -12.14
CA PRO A 27 10.14 -4.67 -11.25
C PRO A 27 9.14 -5.80 -11.44
N ARG A 28 8.56 -6.27 -10.35
CA ARG A 28 7.52 -7.30 -10.34
C ARG A 28 6.29 -6.78 -9.64
N LEU A 29 5.12 -7.07 -10.19
CA LEU A 29 3.84 -6.87 -9.53
C LEU A 29 3.37 -8.20 -8.97
N ALA A 30 3.12 -8.26 -7.67
CA ALA A 30 2.42 -9.36 -7.04
C ALA A 30 0.92 -9.05 -6.96
N VAL A 31 0.09 -10.01 -7.35
CA VAL A 31 -1.38 -9.95 -7.34
C VAL A 31 -1.88 -11.05 -6.43
N GLY A 32 -2.58 -10.68 -5.36
CA GLY A 32 -3.19 -11.61 -4.41
C GLY A 32 -4.68 -11.73 -4.63
N ARG A 33 -5.17 -12.95 -4.65
CA ARG A 33 -6.56 -13.27 -4.93
C ARG A 33 -7.31 -13.86 -3.74
N ALA A 34 -8.63 -13.74 -3.77
CA ALA A 34 -9.52 -14.26 -2.74
C ALA A 34 -9.52 -15.80 -2.64
N ASN A 35 -9.13 -16.51 -3.69
CA ASN A 35 -8.94 -17.98 -3.67
C ASN A 35 -7.56 -18.43 -3.20
N GLY A 36 -6.73 -17.48 -2.74
CA GLY A 36 -5.37 -17.74 -2.26
C GLY A 36 -4.29 -17.82 -3.33
N ASP A 37 -4.62 -17.60 -4.61
CA ASP A 37 -3.62 -17.52 -5.67
C ASP A 37 -2.77 -16.25 -5.53
N ILE A 38 -1.46 -16.39 -5.81
CA ILE A 38 -0.55 -15.27 -5.97
C ILE A 38 0.02 -15.33 -7.38
N GLU A 39 -0.14 -14.25 -8.13
CA GLU A 39 0.42 -14.12 -9.46
C GLU A 39 1.57 -13.12 -9.45
N ILE A 40 2.65 -13.43 -10.16
CA ILE A 40 3.80 -12.54 -10.32
C ILE A 40 3.88 -12.10 -11.77
N TRP A 41 3.81 -10.80 -11.98
CA TRP A 41 3.79 -10.15 -13.29
C TRP A 41 4.99 -9.24 -13.46
N ASN A 42 5.57 -9.25 -14.67
CA ASN A 42 6.67 -8.38 -15.04
C ASN A 42 6.21 -7.37 -16.11
N PRO A 43 6.26 -6.08 -15.84
CA PRO A 43 5.83 -5.04 -16.77
C PRO A 43 6.93 -4.70 -17.80
N ARG A 44 7.41 -5.65 -18.59
CA ARG A 44 8.45 -5.41 -19.61
C ARG A 44 7.92 -4.61 -20.78
N SER A 45 8.55 -3.46 -21.08
CA SER A 45 8.37 -2.69 -22.35
C SER A 45 6.91 -2.47 -22.76
N GLY A 46 5.99 -2.33 -21.81
CA GLY A 46 4.56 -2.16 -22.05
C GLY A 46 3.78 -3.45 -22.35
N ALA A 47 4.45 -4.61 -22.35
CA ALA A 47 3.81 -5.93 -22.31
C ALA A 47 3.92 -6.50 -20.89
N TRP A 48 2.79 -6.99 -20.37
CA TRP A 48 2.75 -7.62 -19.06
C TRP A 48 2.96 -9.12 -19.23
N LEU A 49 4.08 -9.62 -18.68
CA LEU A 49 4.41 -11.05 -18.72
C LEU A 49 4.11 -11.66 -17.35
N GLN A 50 3.24 -12.66 -17.32
CA GLN A 50 3.05 -13.48 -16.14
C GLN A 50 4.24 -14.44 -15.96
N GLU A 51 5.04 -14.21 -14.91
CA GLU A 51 6.21 -15.04 -14.63
C GLU A 51 5.84 -16.32 -13.89
N THR A 52 4.95 -16.22 -12.91
CA THR A 52 4.62 -17.32 -12.00
C THR A 52 3.21 -17.18 -11.49
N ILE A 53 2.54 -18.33 -11.26
CA ILE A 53 1.31 -18.45 -10.48
C ILE A 53 1.57 -19.43 -9.35
N ILE A 54 1.42 -18.96 -8.13
CA ILE A 54 1.41 -19.79 -6.94
C ILE A 54 -0.06 -20.08 -6.63
N ARG A 55 -0.45 -21.34 -6.75
CA ARG A 55 -1.84 -21.73 -6.54
C ARG A 55 -2.21 -21.71 -5.07
N GLY A 56 -3.33 -21.11 -4.78
CA GLY A 56 -3.96 -21.13 -3.47
C GLY A 56 -4.44 -22.52 -3.07
N GLY A 57 -4.87 -22.64 -1.85
CA GLY A 57 -5.50 -23.84 -1.32
C GLY A 57 -6.92 -23.52 -0.84
N LYS A 58 -7.68 -24.58 -0.52
CA LYS A 58 -8.99 -24.45 0.10
C LYS A 58 -8.87 -23.62 1.39
N ASP A 59 -9.81 -22.70 1.57
CA ASP A 59 -9.91 -21.83 2.75
C ASP A 59 -8.71 -20.87 2.97
N ARG A 60 -8.02 -20.50 1.89
CA ARG A 60 -6.95 -19.50 1.90
C ARG A 60 -7.35 -18.32 1.03
N SER A 61 -7.27 -17.11 1.57
CA SER A 61 -7.32 -15.87 0.79
C SER A 61 -6.00 -15.13 0.94
N ILE A 62 -5.68 -14.29 -0.03
CA ILE A 62 -4.59 -13.32 0.06
C ILE A 62 -5.22 -11.95 0.16
N ASP A 63 -5.26 -11.39 1.37
CA ASP A 63 -5.93 -10.12 1.66
C ASP A 63 -4.95 -8.94 1.74
N GLY A 64 -3.67 -9.22 1.89
CA GLY A 64 -2.61 -8.23 1.82
C GLY A 64 -1.31 -8.82 1.31
N LEU A 65 -0.57 -8.01 0.55
CA LEU A 65 0.75 -8.31 0.00
C LEU A 65 1.70 -7.16 0.27
N VAL A 66 2.93 -7.48 0.61
CA VAL A 66 3.98 -6.50 0.77
C VAL A 66 5.33 -7.09 0.35
N TRP A 67 6.16 -6.25 -0.28
CA TRP A 67 7.55 -6.57 -0.53
C TRP A 67 8.42 -5.86 0.51
N ALA A 68 9.26 -6.62 1.19
CA ALA A 68 10.36 -6.08 1.96
C ALA A 68 11.62 -6.13 1.13
N GLN A 69 12.41 -5.06 1.16
CA GLN A 69 13.65 -4.94 0.42
C GLN A 69 14.82 -4.99 1.39
N ASP A 70 15.76 -5.88 1.14
CA ASP A 70 17.01 -5.93 1.89
C ASP A 70 17.83 -4.64 1.67
N PRO A 71 18.77 -4.31 2.55
CA PRO A 71 19.58 -3.10 2.43
C PRO A 71 20.31 -3.03 1.09
N ASN A 72 20.36 -1.82 0.50
CA ASN A 72 21.14 -1.59 -0.71
C ASN A 72 22.63 -1.71 -0.44
N GLU A 73 23.36 -2.29 -1.39
CA GLU A 73 24.82 -2.41 -1.35
C GLU A 73 25.47 -1.43 -2.33
N ALA A 74 26.58 -0.82 -1.91
CA ALA A 74 27.40 0.01 -2.78
C ALA A 74 28.70 -0.75 -3.11
N VAL A 75 28.89 -1.07 -4.39
CA VAL A 75 30.10 -1.73 -4.90
C VAL A 75 30.65 -0.92 -6.07
N ASP A 76 31.94 -0.53 -6.01
CA ASP A 76 32.60 0.27 -7.05
C ASP A 76 31.84 1.51 -7.50
N GLY A 77 31.28 2.26 -6.55
CA GLY A 77 30.52 3.48 -6.81
C GLY A 77 29.14 3.25 -7.45
N LYS A 78 28.71 2.00 -7.63
CA LYS A 78 27.37 1.64 -8.13
C LYS A 78 26.51 1.14 -6.98
N ILE A 79 25.24 1.55 -6.99
CA ILE A 79 24.26 1.13 -6.01
C ILE A 79 23.51 -0.09 -6.57
N PHE A 80 23.62 -1.21 -5.87
CA PHE A 80 22.83 -2.38 -6.10
C PHE A 80 21.64 -2.37 -5.13
N ILE A 81 20.45 -2.43 -5.68
CA ILE A 81 19.22 -2.53 -4.88
C ILE A 81 19.17 -3.94 -4.27
N GLY A 82 18.96 -3.99 -2.96
CA GLY A 82 18.85 -5.23 -2.21
C GLY A 82 17.72 -6.14 -2.72
N LYS A 83 17.82 -7.42 -2.41
CA LYS A 83 16.82 -8.42 -2.78
C LYS A 83 15.47 -8.09 -2.22
N SER A 84 14.42 -8.26 -3.03
CA SER A 84 13.03 -8.07 -2.59
C SER A 84 12.42 -9.42 -2.23
N ARG A 85 11.80 -9.49 -1.05
CA ARG A 85 11.15 -10.67 -0.46
C ARG A 85 9.65 -10.40 -0.37
N LEU A 86 8.82 -11.35 -0.77
CA LEU A 86 7.36 -11.22 -0.80
C LEU A 86 6.73 -11.83 0.45
N PHE A 87 5.87 -11.05 1.10
CA PHE A 87 5.09 -11.47 2.27
C PHE A 87 3.60 -11.29 2.00
N SER A 88 2.78 -12.17 2.56
CA SER A 88 1.32 -12.11 2.48
C SER A 88 0.66 -12.28 3.84
N ILE A 89 -0.55 -11.77 3.92
CA ILE A 89 -1.53 -12.02 4.96
C ILE A 89 -2.85 -12.47 4.34
N GLY A 90 -3.65 -13.23 5.08
CA GLY A 90 -4.94 -13.74 4.61
C GLY A 90 -5.87 -13.95 5.79
N PHE A 91 -6.40 -12.90 6.38
CA PHE A 91 -7.37 -12.87 7.48
C PHE A 91 -7.14 -13.96 8.57
N THR A 92 -5.89 -14.16 8.91
CA THR A 92 -5.40 -15.08 9.94
C THR A 92 -4.42 -14.34 10.85
N THR A 93 -3.90 -15.03 11.87
CA THR A 93 -2.82 -14.48 12.72
C THR A 93 -1.43 -14.65 12.14
N THR A 94 -1.32 -15.13 10.89
CA THR A 94 -0.06 -15.56 10.29
C THR A 94 0.39 -14.62 9.18
N VAL A 95 1.67 -14.23 9.21
CA VAL A 95 2.39 -13.64 8.07
C VAL A 95 3.16 -14.77 7.37
N THR A 96 3.06 -14.86 6.06
CA THR A 96 3.74 -15.88 5.24
C THR A 96 4.73 -15.23 4.29
N GLU A 97 5.98 -15.67 4.30
CA GLU A 97 6.99 -15.39 3.29
C GLU A 97 6.95 -16.43 2.18
N TRP A 98 7.16 -16.00 0.94
CA TRP A 98 7.06 -16.86 -0.24
C TRP A 98 8.39 -17.09 -0.94
N ASP A 99 8.72 -18.37 -1.21
CA ASP A 99 9.77 -18.75 -2.14
C ASP A 99 9.20 -18.72 -3.58
N LEU A 100 9.48 -17.64 -4.28
CA LEU A 100 8.96 -17.42 -5.64
C LEU A 100 9.57 -18.40 -6.66
N ALA A 101 10.78 -18.94 -6.41
CA ALA A 101 11.40 -19.90 -7.30
C ALA A 101 10.76 -21.28 -7.19
N LYS A 102 10.35 -21.66 -5.99
CA LYS A 102 9.71 -22.97 -5.73
C LYS A 102 8.18 -22.90 -5.72
N GLY A 103 7.60 -21.69 -5.76
CA GLY A 103 6.15 -21.48 -5.74
C GLY A 103 5.47 -22.00 -4.46
N ARG A 104 6.11 -21.86 -3.30
CA ARG A 104 5.59 -22.35 -2.02
C ARG A 104 5.91 -21.43 -0.86
N PRO A 105 5.19 -21.53 0.28
CA PRO A 105 5.58 -20.85 1.49
C PRO A 105 7.01 -21.19 1.89
N LEU A 106 7.80 -20.17 2.24
CA LEU A 106 9.17 -20.33 2.73
C LEU A 106 9.20 -20.34 4.25
N ARG A 107 8.58 -19.33 4.88
CA ARG A 107 8.50 -19.16 6.32
C ARG A 107 7.13 -18.64 6.71
N GLN A 108 6.77 -18.87 7.97
CA GLN A 108 5.56 -18.36 8.55
C GLN A 108 5.82 -17.90 9.98
N ALA A 109 5.26 -16.75 10.35
CA ALA A 109 5.27 -16.28 11.73
C ALA A 109 3.86 -15.90 12.16
N SER A 110 3.49 -16.30 13.37
CA SER A 110 2.21 -15.97 13.96
C SER A 110 2.40 -15.59 15.43
N GLY A 111 1.37 -15.01 16.04
CA GLY A 111 1.43 -14.58 17.43
C GLY A 111 0.06 -14.62 18.11
N ASN A 112 0.07 -14.31 19.41
CA ASN A 112 -1.16 -14.20 20.20
C ASN A 112 -1.75 -12.79 20.07
N HIS A 113 -2.40 -12.54 18.91
CA HIS A 113 -3.11 -11.31 18.56
C HIS A 113 -4.29 -11.66 17.64
N GLY A 114 -5.19 -10.70 17.36
CA GLY A 114 -6.29 -10.89 16.42
C GLY A 114 -5.82 -11.13 15.00
N GLU A 115 -6.76 -11.47 14.11
CA GLU A 115 -6.46 -11.66 12.69
C GLU A 115 -5.85 -10.39 12.10
N ILE A 116 -4.84 -10.57 11.27
CA ILE A 116 -4.14 -9.48 10.61
C ILE A 116 -5.01 -8.95 9.47
N TRP A 117 -5.31 -7.66 9.49
CA TRP A 117 -6.08 -6.99 8.44
C TRP A 117 -5.20 -6.26 7.43
N CYS A 118 -4.12 -5.67 7.87
CA CYS A 118 -3.23 -4.89 7.03
C CYS A 118 -1.76 -5.09 7.42
N ILE A 119 -0.88 -4.89 6.45
CA ILE A 119 0.56 -5.07 6.61
C ILE A 119 1.32 -4.01 5.81
N ALA A 120 2.45 -3.55 6.33
CA ALA A 120 3.38 -2.68 5.62
C ALA A 120 4.83 -3.07 5.91
N ALA A 121 5.71 -2.88 4.93
CA ALA A 121 7.14 -3.06 5.11
C ALA A 121 7.82 -1.74 5.44
N GLN A 122 8.81 -1.79 6.32
CA GLN A 122 9.66 -0.66 6.64
C GLN A 122 10.44 -0.24 5.40
N PRO A 123 10.51 1.07 5.08
CA PRO A 123 11.34 1.56 3.97
C PRO A 123 12.81 1.12 4.13
N PRO A 124 13.52 0.80 3.03
CA PRO A 124 14.93 0.43 3.10
C PRO A 124 15.77 1.57 3.68
N LEU A 125 16.89 1.22 4.30
CA LEU A 125 17.82 2.19 4.89
C LEU A 125 18.40 3.10 3.81
N GLY A 126 18.25 4.42 3.98
CA GLY A 126 18.88 5.41 3.09
C GLY A 126 20.39 5.41 3.24
N GLN A 127 21.13 5.76 2.18
CA GLN A 127 22.61 5.83 2.25
C GLN A 127 23.13 6.84 3.25
N SER A 128 22.42 7.97 3.42
CA SER A 128 22.78 9.02 4.39
C SER A 128 22.59 8.59 5.85
N GLU A 129 21.73 7.61 6.11
CA GLU A 129 21.43 7.14 7.46
C GLU A 129 22.43 6.11 7.99
N LYS A 130 23.25 5.51 7.08
CA LYS A 130 24.30 4.55 7.47
C LYS A 130 25.45 5.19 8.25
N SER A 131 25.60 6.52 8.20
CA SER A 131 26.69 7.25 8.86
C SER A 131 26.39 7.72 10.28
N SER A 132 25.15 7.66 10.73
CA SER A 132 24.81 7.99 12.12
C SER A 132 24.99 6.75 13.00
N ASN A 133 25.84 6.86 14.02
CA ASN A 133 26.16 5.82 15.03
C ASN A 133 24.96 5.36 15.88
N SER A 134 23.73 5.50 15.44
CA SER A 134 22.56 4.98 16.11
C SER A 134 22.39 3.51 15.78
N SER A 135 23.00 2.66 16.58
CA SER A 135 23.04 1.20 16.49
C SER A 135 21.68 0.50 16.64
N GLN A 136 20.56 1.19 16.68
CA GLN A 136 19.37 0.60 17.31
C GLN A 136 18.31 0.04 16.37
N TRP A 137 18.25 0.35 15.10
CA TRP A 137 17.17 -0.14 14.22
C TRP A 137 17.62 -0.26 12.75
N GLN A 138 18.78 -0.85 12.53
CA GLN A 138 19.29 -1.12 11.17
C GLN A 138 18.55 -2.26 10.47
N GLY A 139 17.80 -3.05 11.21
CA GLY A 139 17.03 -4.17 10.69
C GLY A 139 15.87 -3.76 9.79
N GLN A 140 15.37 -4.73 9.03
CA GLN A 140 14.16 -4.60 8.23
C GLN A 140 12.98 -5.19 8.99
N HIS A 141 11.86 -4.47 9.02
CA HIS A 141 10.69 -4.88 9.77
C HIS A 141 9.43 -4.85 8.92
N LEU A 142 8.45 -5.67 9.32
CA LEU A 142 7.06 -5.57 8.89
C LEU A 142 6.21 -5.12 10.07
N ILE A 143 5.23 -4.28 9.79
CA ILE A 143 4.22 -3.88 10.76
C ILE A 143 2.86 -4.39 10.32
N ALA A 144 2.11 -4.99 11.24
CA ALA A 144 0.78 -5.53 10.98
C ALA A 144 -0.25 -4.94 11.92
N GLY A 145 -1.39 -4.53 11.37
CA GLY A 145 -2.57 -4.08 12.12
C GLY A 145 -3.61 -5.18 12.19
N CYS A 146 -4.19 -5.39 13.39
CA CYS A 146 -5.07 -6.51 13.69
C CYS A 146 -6.50 -6.09 14.01
N THR A 147 -7.42 -7.06 13.89
CA THR A 147 -8.86 -6.89 14.15
C THR A 147 -9.21 -6.64 15.61
N ASP A 148 -8.33 -6.99 16.52
CA ASP A 148 -8.45 -6.70 17.96
C ASP A 148 -7.87 -5.33 18.35
N GLY A 149 -7.33 -4.58 17.37
CA GLY A 149 -6.67 -3.29 17.59
C GLY A 149 -5.19 -3.41 17.98
N ALA A 150 -4.62 -4.59 17.96
CA ALA A 150 -3.18 -4.78 18.17
C ALA A 150 -2.39 -4.24 16.97
N LEU A 151 -1.20 -3.69 17.25
CA LEU A 151 -0.18 -3.36 16.28
C LEU A 151 1.03 -4.25 16.56
N VAL A 152 1.44 -5.03 15.57
CA VAL A 152 2.42 -6.12 15.74
C VAL A 152 3.62 -5.89 14.84
N LEU A 153 4.81 -6.07 15.40
CA LEU A 153 6.09 -5.91 14.71
C LEU A 153 6.75 -7.26 14.46
N TYR A 154 7.12 -7.51 13.21
CA TYR A 154 7.90 -8.67 12.77
C TYR A 154 9.28 -8.22 12.31
N SER A 155 10.32 -9.00 12.62
CA SER A 155 11.66 -8.85 12.04
C SER A 155 11.77 -9.71 10.80
N THR A 156 12.39 -9.14 9.76
CA THR A 156 12.79 -9.88 8.55
C THR A 156 14.31 -9.88 8.39
N GLN A 157 15.03 -9.55 9.46
CA GLN A 157 16.48 -9.48 9.49
C GLN A 157 17.10 -10.87 9.30
N ASP A 158 18.33 -10.93 8.78
CA ASP A 158 19.11 -12.16 8.58
C ASP A 158 18.38 -13.22 7.73
N GLU A 159 17.64 -12.77 6.72
CA GLU A 159 16.80 -13.62 5.86
C GLU A 159 15.77 -14.47 6.64
N ASP A 160 15.39 -14.06 7.85
CA ASP A 160 14.40 -14.74 8.69
C ASP A 160 13.05 -14.01 8.71
N LEU A 161 12.06 -14.59 9.38
CA LEU A 161 10.76 -14.01 9.66
C LEU A 161 10.34 -14.39 11.07
N GLN A 162 10.38 -13.44 11.99
CA GLN A 162 10.07 -13.68 13.39
C GLN A 162 9.11 -12.62 13.94
N LEU A 163 8.16 -13.06 14.77
CA LEU A 163 7.40 -12.16 15.61
C LEU A 163 8.35 -11.49 16.61
N LEU A 164 8.56 -10.18 16.49
CA LEU A 164 9.44 -9.44 17.40
C LEU A 164 8.68 -9.06 18.66
N ARG A 165 7.56 -8.38 18.52
CA ARG A 165 6.70 -7.99 19.66
C ARG A 165 5.35 -7.43 19.23
N VAL A 166 4.41 -7.44 20.15
CA VAL A 166 3.18 -6.66 20.07
C VAL A 166 3.48 -5.25 20.58
N LEU A 167 3.52 -4.26 19.67
CA LEU A 167 3.80 -2.85 20.01
C LEU A 167 2.66 -2.22 20.79
N VAL A 168 1.44 -2.45 20.31
CA VAL A 168 0.22 -1.91 20.93
C VAL A 168 -0.70 -3.07 21.22
N ARG A 169 -1.08 -3.22 22.47
CA ARG A 169 -2.04 -4.24 22.92
C ARG A 169 -3.48 -3.77 22.65
N PRO A 170 -4.42 -4.71 22.46
CA PRO A 170 -5.82 -4.39 22.29
C PRO A 170 -6.33 -3.49 23.40
N SER A 171 -7.07 -2.45 23.05
CA SER A 171 -7.75 -1.61 24.02
C SER A 171 -9.18 -2.12 24.26
N SER A 172 -9.77 -1.74 25.41
CA SER A 172 -11.17 -2.06 25.74
C SER A 172 -12.18 -1.57 24.71
N LYS A 173 -11.83 -0.58 23.88
CA LYS A 173 -12.70 0.00 22.84
C LYS A 173 -12.73 -0.79 21.53
N LYS A 174 -12.04 -1.90 21.39
CA LYS A 174 -12.06 -2.82 20.21
C LYS A 174 -11.99 -2.13 18.83
N ALA A 175 -11.32 -0.97 18.73
CA ALA A 175 -11.10 -0.32 17.44
C ALA A 175 -10.11 -1.14 16.63
N LYS A 176 -10.55 -1.64 15.47
CA LYS A 176 -9.69 -2.42 14.55
C LYS A 176 -8.70 -1.49 13.86
N ILE A 177 -7.47 -1.96 13.63
CA ILE A 177 -6.49 -1.31 12.75
C ILE A 177 -6.63 -1.98 11.38
N ILE A 178 -7.10 -1.22 10.39
CA ILE A 178 -7.45 -1.77 9.07
C ILE A 178 -6.60 -1.22 7.93
N SER A 179 -5.81 -0.19 8.19
CA SER A 179 -4.81 0.30 7.25
C SER A 179 -3.57 0.77 7.99
N VAL A 180 -2.40 0.53 7.40
CA VAL A 180 -1.11 0.89 8.02
C VAL A 180 -0.11 1.29 6.94
N VAL A 181 0.72 2.29 7.23
CA VAL A 181 1.82 2.71 6.39
C VAL A 181 2.96 3.28 7.24
N PHE A 182 4.19 3.11 6.79
CA PHE A 182 5.33 3.83 7.34
C PHE A 182 5.35 5.26 6.78
N GLN A 183 5.42 6.28 7.64
CA GLN A 183 5.68 7.66 7.26
C GLN A 183 7.16 7.86 7.01
N ASP A 184 7.98 7.30 7.87
CA ASP A 184 9.43 7.13 7.76
C ASP A 184 9.84 5.77 8.35
N ARG A 185 11.12 5.53 8.57
CA ARG A 185 11.57 4.24 9.13
C ARG A 185 11.10 3.94 10.55
N ASN A 186 10.77 4.96 11.33
CA ASN A 186 10.46 4.83 12.76
C ASN A 186 8.99 5.14 13.07
N ILE A 187 8.31 5.86 12.21
CA ILE A 187 6.95 6.35 12.44
C ILE A 187 5.97 5.60 11.57
N VAL A 188 4.93 5.09 12.20
CA VAL A 188 3.84 4.35 11.55
C VAL A 188 2.53 5.11 11.72
N VAL A 189 1.78 5.19 10.63
CA VAL A 189 0.43 5.73 10.56
C VAL A 189 -0.55 4.58 10.46
N ALA A 190 -1.50 4.50 11.39
CA ALA A 190 -2.52 3.45 11.45
C ALA A 190 -3.92 4.05 11.33
N GLY A 191 -4.68 3.63 10.33
CA GLY A 191 -6.09 3.97 10.16
C GLY A 191 -6.99 2.97 10.85
N CYS A 192 -7.95 3.49 11.63
CA CYS A 192 -8.80 2.70 12.52
C CYS A 192 -10.27 2.76 12.14
N THR A 193 -11.09 1.88 12.75
CA THR A 193 -12.54 1.84 12.55
C THR A 193 -13.32 2.80 13.44
N ASP A 194 -12.66 3.48 14.38
CA ASP A 194 -13.26 4.39 15.37
C ASP A 194 -13.10 5.87 15.03
N SER A 195 -13.09 6.21 13.74
CA SER A 195 -12.89 7.59 13.24
C SER A 195 -11.52 8.18 13.60
N THR A 196 -10.50 7.35 13.84
CA THR A 196 -9.17 7.85 14.21
C THR A 196 -8.08 7.37 13.27
N ILE A 197 -7.05 8.21 13.15
CA ILE A 197 -5.75 7.85 12.61
C ILE A 197 -4.74 8.03 13.73
N ARG A 198 -3.97 6.99 14.01
CA ARG A 198 -3.02 6.96 15.12
C ARG A 198 -1.60 6.89 14.61
N ILE A 199 -0.72 7.67 15.23
CA ILE A 199 0.69 7.76 14.86
C ILE A 199 1.51 7.11 15.97
N TYR A 200 2.30 6.13 15.61
CA TYR A 200 3.12 5.36 16.56
C TYR A 200 4.59 5.42 16.23
N ASP A 201 5.42 5.48 17.25
CA ASP A 201 6.84 5.19 17.17
C ASP A 201 7.06 3.68 17.31
N ILE A 202 7.68 3.03 16.32
CA ILE A 202 7.90 1.59 16.34
C ILE A 202 8.99 1.13 17.33
N GLN A 203 9.88 2.02 17.76
CA GLN A 203 10.97 1.68 18.66
C GLN A 203 10.45 1.30 20.05
N ASN A 204 9.43 2.00 20.52
CA ASN A 204 8.88 1.82 21.86
C ASN A 204 7.37 1.54 21.87
N GLY A 205 6.68 1.65 20.73
CA GLY A 205 5.24 1.46 20.63
C GLY A 205 4.42 2.64 21.16
N SER A 206 5.06 3.79 21.43
CA SER A 206 4.35 4.95 21.97
C SER A 206 3.41 5.58 20.95
N LEU A 207 2.22 5.97 21.40
CA LEU A 207 1.27 6.76 20.63
C LEU A 207 1.73 8.23 20.62
N LEU A 208 2.23 8.68 19.49
CA LEU A 208 2.71 10.06 19.33
C LEU A 208 1.56 11.06 19.13
N ARG A 209 0.57 10.67 18.33
CA ARG A 209 -0.62 11.50 18.03
C ARG A 209 -1.83 10.63 17.75
N ASN A 210 -3.00 11.21 18.03
CA ASN A 210 -4.30 10.68 17.65
C ASN A 210 -5.06 11.76 16.88
N MET A 211 -5.29 11.53 15.59
CA MET A 211 -6.02 12.42 14.69
C MET A 211 -7.45 11.92 14.54
N THR A 212 -8.45 12.79 14.74
CA THR A 212 -9.84 12.41 14.59
C THR A 212 -10.44 12.94 13.28
N LEU A 213 -11.23 12.11 12.63
CA LEU A 213 -11.98 12.48 11.42
C LEU A 213 -13.30 13.20 11.75
N GLY A 214 -13.69 13.22 13.04
CA GLY A 214 -14.98 13.71 13.49
C GLY A 214 -16.04 12.61 13.51
N SER A 215 -17.31 13.03 13.57
CA SER A 215 -18.45 12.12 13.53
C SER A 215 -18.90 11.88 12.10
N GLY A 216 -19.46 10.71 11.84
CA GLY A 216 -20.05 10.37 10.56
C GLY A 216 -21.27 11.25 10.19
N PRO A 217 -21.82 11.06 8.98
CA PRO A 217 -22.92 11.87 8.49
C PRO A 217 -24.20 11.65 9.31
N LYS A 218 -25.04 12.71 9.40
CA LYS A 218 -26.35 12.61 10.07
C LYS A 218 -27.20 11.51 9.42
N GLY A 219 -27.73 10.60 10.22
CA GLY A 219 -28.53 9.46 9.75
C GLY A 219 -27.73 8.26 9.25
N GLY A 220 -26.40 8.31 9.29
CA GLY A 220 -25.50 7.22 8.96
C GLY A 220 -24.75 6.68 10.18
N PRO A 221 -23.74 5.81 9.97
CA PRO A 221 -22.86 5.33 11.02
C PRO A 221 -22.16 6.49 11.73
N LYS A 222 -22.09 6.42 13.06
CA LYS A 222 -21.41 7.46 13.86
C LYS A 222 -19.90 7.47 13.64
N GLU A 223 -19.33 6.30 13.41
CA GLU A 223 -17.89 6.11 13.22
C GLU A 223 -17.53 6.12 11.74
N ILE A 224 -16.44 6.80 11.41
CA ILE A 224 -15.88 6.87 10.07
C ILE A 224 -14.75 5.84 10.00
N ILE A 225 -14.85 4.91 9.07
CA ILE A 225 -13.83 3.88 8.86
C ILE A 225 -12.72 4.44 7.97
N VAL A 226 -11.45 4.35 8.43
CA VAL A 226 -10.27 4.76 7.65
C VAL A 226 -9.74 3.58 6.86
N TRP A 227 -10.28 3.36 5.66
CA TRP A 227 -9.96 2.20 4.84
C TRP A 227 -8.53 2.16 4.33
N SER A 228 -7.96 3.31 4.02
CA SER A 228 -6.61 3.38 3.47
C SER A 228 -5.85 4.61 3.96
N VAL A 229 -4.57 4.43 4.25
CA VAL A 229 -3.63 5.51 4.57
C VAL A 229 -2.39 5.40 3.69
N LYS A 230 -1.85 6.55 3.28
CA LYS A 230 -0.57 6.66 2.56
C LYS A 230 0.23 7.82 3.12
N ALA A 231 1.54 7.71 3.06
CA ALA A 231 2.46 8.80 3.33
C ALA A 231 3.13 9.22 2.03
N LEU A 232 3.14 10.52 1.75
CA LEU A 232 3.87 11.11 0.65
C LEU A 232 5.34 11.28 1.05
N ARG A 233 6.20 11.48 0.07
CA ARG A 233 7.65 11.62 0.30
C ARG A 233 8.03 12.83 1.17
N ASP A 234 7.21 13.88 1.17
CA ASP A 234 7.38 15.07 2.02
C ASP A 234 6.85 14.89 3.45
N GLY A 235 6.39 13.67 3.79
CA GLY A 235 5.79 13.32 5.07
C GLY A 235 4.30 13.60 5.16
N THR A 236 3.67 14.28 4.19
CA THR A 236 2.21 14.50 4.15
C THR A 236 1.47 13.17 4.22
N ILE A 237 0.46 13.08 5.07
CA ILE A 237 -0.37 11.88 5.22
C ILE A 237 -1.66 12.07 4.42
N VAL A 238 -2.09 11.02 3.74
CA VAL A 238 -3.35 10.96 3.01
C VAL A 238 -4.17 9.80 3.53
N SER A 239 -5.45 10.04 3.82
CA SER A 239 -6.38 8.99 4.22
C SER A 239 -7.61 8.97 3.31
N GLY A 240 -8.12 7.77 3.05
CA GLY A 240 -9.40 7.51 2.38
C GLY A 240 -10.37 6.84 3.35
N ASP A 241 -11.61 7.27 3.37
CA ASP A 241 -12.56 6.84 4.39
C ASP A 241 -13.94 6.45 3.86
N SER A 242 -14.77 5.94 4.78
CA SER A 242 -16.12 5.46 4.49
C SER A 242 -17.14 6.56 4.15
N THR A 243 -16.76 7.83 4.21
CA THR A 243 -17.60 8.92 3.74
C THR A 243 -17.38 9.26 2.27
N GLY A 244 -16.40 8.62 1.59
CA GLY A 244 -16.02 8.94 0.21
C GLY A 244 -15.11 10.16 0.10
N GLU A 245 -14.50 10.57 1.20
CA GLU A 245 -13.52 11.64 1.23
C GLU A 245 -12.10 11.12 1.23
N ILE A 246 -11.20 11.85 0.58
CA ILE A 246 -9.79 11.84 0.93
C ILE A 246 -9.50 13.02 1.83
N LYS A 247 -8.69 12.78 2.85
CA LYS A 247 -8.23 13.83 3.77
C LYS A 247 -6.72 13.91 3.72
N ILE A 248 -6.20 15.13 3.67
CA ILE A 248 -4.79 15.45 3.57
C ILE A 248 -4.38 16.10 4.88
N TRP A 249 -3.38 15.53 5.51
CA TRP A 249 -2.91 15.89 6.84
C TRP A 249 -1.47 16.37 6.79
N ASP A 250 -1.15 17.35 7.61
CA ASP A 250 0.22 17.79 7.84
C ASP A 250 1.02 16.66 8.50
N GLY A 251 2.11 16.23 7.90
CA GLY A 251 2.91 15.13 8.42
C GLY A 251 3.84 15.49 9.59
N LYS A 252 3.95 16.77 9.95
CA LYS A 252 4.73 17.25 11.10
C LYS A 252 3.84 17.63 12.27
N LEU A 253 2.80 18.42 12.00
CA LEU A 253 1.85 18.90 13.01
C LEU A 253 0.70 17.92 13.26
N TYR A 254 0.48 16.96 12.34
CA TYR A 254 -0.61 16.00 12.37
C TYR A 254 -1.99 16.65 12.43
N THR A 255 -2.14 17.78 11.73
CA THR A 255 -3.38 18.53 11.63
C THR A 255 -4.01 18.38 10.26
N LEU A 256 -5.33 18.45 10.18
CA LEU A 256 -6.06 18.36 8.93
C LEU A 256 -5.80 19.61 8.08
N ARG A 257 -5.21 19.43 6.90
CA ARG A 257 -4.98 20.52 5.92
C ARG A 257 -6.14 20.69 4.97
N GLN A 258 -6.68 19.58 4.44
CA GLN A 258 -7.72 19.64 3.41
C GLN A 258 -8.57 18.38 3.39
N ARG A 259 -9.85 18.55 2.99
CA ARG A 259 -10.79 17.48 2.64
C ARG A 259 -11.18 17.62 1.17
N VAL A 260 -11.26 16.50 0.46
CA VAL A 260 -11.74 16.47 -0.93
C VAL A 260 -12.74 15.32 -1.05
N LYS A 261 -13.99 15.64 -1.35
CA LYS A 261 -15.07 14.69 -1.57
C LYS A 261 -15.21 14.43 -3.06
N SER A 262 -14.78 13.25 -3.53
CA SER A 262 -14.86 12.87 -4.95
C SER A 262 -15.59 11.56 -5.17
N HIS A 263 -15.60 10.67 -4.17
CA HIS A 263 -16.34 9.41 -4.24
C HIS A 263 -17.74 9.55 -3.65
N ARG A 264 -18.67 8.77 -4.20
CA ARG A 264 -20.05 8.69 -3.69
C ARG A 264 -20.19 7.66 -2.57
N GLN A 265 -19.25 6.73 -2.49
CA GLN A 265 -19.18 5.64 -1.52
C GLN A 265 -17.75 5.56 -0.96
N ASP A 266 -17.47 4.57 -0.16
CA ASP A 266 -16.20 4.36 0.54
C ASP A 266 -14.98 4.44 -0.39
N VAL A 267 -13.91 5.09 0.06
CA VAL A 267 -12.60 5.10 -0.57
C VAL A 267 -11.81 3.91 0.00
N LEU A 268 -11.71 2.83 -0.76
CA LEU A 268 -11.11 1.59 -0.28
C LEU A 268 -9.59 1.55 -0.39
N SER A 269 -9.04 2.21 -1.41
CA SER A 269 -7.61 2.13 -1.71
C SER A 269 -7.04 3.47 -2.16
N LEU A 270 -5.77 3.67 -1.84
CA LEU A 270 -4.96 4.81 -2.23
C LEU A 270 -3.65 4.34 -2.86
N ALA A 271 -3.18 5.04 -3.87
CA ALA A 271 -1.83 4.98 -4.38
C ALA A 271 -1.28 6.40 -4.61
N THR A 272 0.03 6.54 -4.69
CA THR A 272 0.70 7.82 -4.94
C THR A 272 1.79 7.61 -5.97
N ASN A 273 2.08 8.61 -6.77
CA ASN A 273 3.30 8.55 -7.57
C ASN A 273 4.54 8.76 -6.68
N PHE A 274 5.71 8.44 -7.20
CA PHE A 274 6.93 8.42 -6.42
C PHE A 274 7.33 9.80 -5.87
N ASP A 275 7.16 10.86 -6.64
CA ASP A 275 7.50 12.22 -6.22
C ASP A 275 6.45 12.86 -5.28
N GLY A 276 5.32 12.19 -5.05
CA GLY A 276 4.25 12.68 -4.19
C GLY A 276 3.40 13.81 -4.79
N SER A 277 3.54 14.10 -6.10
CA SER A 277 2.78 15.16 -6.78
C SER A 277 1.36 14.76 -7.20
N ALA A 278 1.04 13.45 -7.17
CA ALA A 278 -0.26 12.92 -7.51
C ALA A 278 -0.72 11.85 -6.50
N ILE A 279 -2.01 11.87 -6.20
CA ILE A 279 -2.71 10.88 -5.39
C ILE A 279 -3.75 10.21 -6.26
N PHE A 280 -3.91 8.91 -6.09
CA PHE A 280 -4.90 8.09 -6.77
C PHE A 280 -5.76 7.38 -5.74
N SER A 281 -7.07 7.37 -5.94
CA SER A 281 -8.00 6.65 -5.08
C SER A 281 -8.89 5.70 -5.86
N GLY A 282 -9.22 4.58 -5.24
CA GLY A 282 -10.20 3.62 -5.72
C GLY A 282 -11.31 3.43 -4.69
N GLY A 283 -12.55 3.35 -5.14
CA GLY A 283 -13.70 3.28 -4.23
C GLY A 283 -14.75 2.25 -4.60
N MET A 284 -15.71 2.06 -3.69
CA MET A 284 -16.89 1.19 -3.90
C MET A 284 -17.82 1.70 -5.00
N ASP A 285 -17.74 2.98 -5.36
CA ASP A 285 -18.47 3.57 -6.48
C ASP A 285 -17.89 3.22 -7.85
N ARG A 286 -16.93 2.29 -7.91
CA ARG A 286 -16.29 1.76 -9.13
C ARG A 286 -15.41 2.78 -9.85
N ARG A 287 -15.09 3.90 -9.19
CA ARG A 287 -14.26 4.96 -9.76
C ARG A 287 -12.82 4.82 -9.32
N THR A 288 -11.93 5.22 -10.21
CA THR A 288 -10.58 5.65 -9.90
C THR A 288 -10.51 7.16 -10.08
N VAL A 289 -9.99 7.87 -9.09
CA VAL A 289 -9.89 9.34 -9.11
C VAL A 289 -8.44 9.74 -8.97
N VAL A 290 -8.06 10.80 -9.69
CA VAL A 290 -6.72 11.37 -9.68
C VAL A 290 -6.77 12.77 -9.08
N TYR A 291 -5.90 13.02 -8.12
CA TYR A 291 -5.75 14.33 -7.49
C TYR A 291 -4.35 14.86 -7.74
N LYS A 292 -4.25 16.15 -8.02
CA LYS A 292 -2.98 16.87 -8.14
C LYS A 292 -3.04 18.19 -7.37
N GLN A 293 -1.87 18.70 -7.05
CA GLN A 293 -1.75 20.03 -6.48
C GLN A 293 -1.99 21.10 -7.54
N VAL A 294 -2.91 22.03 -7.27
CA VAL A 294 -3.34 23.11 -8.17
C VAL A 294 -3.18 24.48 -7.52
N GLY A 295 -3.27 25.53 -8.34
CA GLY A 295 -3.17 26.92 -7.90
C GLY A 295 -1.75 27.47 -7.92
N LYS A 296 -1.62 28.80 -7.70
CA LYS A 296 -0.32 29.47 -7.55
C LYS A 296 0.38 28.90 -6.31
N GLY A 297 1.60 28.36 -6.48
CA GLY A 297 2.35 27.72 -5.39
C GLY A 297 1.94 26.27 -5.07
N LYS A 298 1.06 25.64 -5.85
CA LYS A 298 0.64 24.23 -5.67
C LYS A 298 0.21 23.88 -4.24
N THR A 299 -0.63 24.73 -3.64
CA THR A 299 -0.99 24.64 -2.21
C THR A 299 -2.27 23.84 -1.95
N ARG A 300 -3.07 23.59 -2.98
CA ARG A 300 -4.37 22.92 -2.86
C ARG A 300 -4.45 21.67 -3.70
N TRP A 301 -4.95 20.60 -3.13
CA TRP A 301 -5.28 19.37 -3.84
C TRP A 301 -6.67 19.47 -4.47
N ALA A 302 -6.79 19.04 -5.71
CA ALA A 302 -8.06 18.96 -6.42
C ALA A 302 -8.14 17.69 -7.26
N GLU A 303 -9.35 17.19 -7.43
CA GLU A 303 -9.67 16.19 -8.43
C GLU A 303 -9.40 16.78 -9.82
N VAL A 304 -8.55 16.12 -10.59
CA VAL A 304 -8.20 16.52 -11.97
C VAL A 304 -8.75 15.55 -13.00
N ALA A 305 -9.01 14.32 -12.62
CA ALA A 305 -9.58 13.29 -13.48
C ALA A 305 -10.27 12.20 -12.65
N HIS A 306 -11.26 11.58 -13.23
CA HIS A 306 -11.81 10.33 -12.74
C HIS A 306 -12.19 9.41 -13.91
N ARG A 307 -12.21 8.11 -13.65
CA ARG A 307 -12.61 7.07 -14.60
C ARG A 307 -13.44 6.01 -13.88
N ARG A 308 -14.33 5.38 -14.63
CA ARG A 308 -15.17 4.26 -14.18
C ARG A 308 -14.98 3.09 -15.14
N PHE A 309 -13.85 2.41 -15.00
CA PHE A 309 -13.54 1.25 -15.83
C PHE A 309 -13.90 -0.07 -15.14
N HIS A 310 -13.92 -0.07 -13.80
CA HIS A 310 -14.31 -1.24 -13.05
C HIS A 310 -15.83 -1.40 -13.04
N THR A 311 -16.28 -2.64 -13.14
CA THR A 311 -17.71 -3.01 -13.01
C THR A 311 -18.11 -3.18 -11.55
N HIS A 312 -17.14 -3.35 -10.67
CA HIS A 312 -17.30 -3.52 -9.22
C HIS A 312 -16.30 -2.66 -8.46
N ASP A 313 -16.24 -2.82 -7.15
CA ASP A 313 -15.40 -2.08 -6.22
C ASP A 313 -13.92 -2.13 -6.60
N VAL A 314 -13.23 -0.99 -6.47
CA VAL A 314 -11.78 -0.89 -6.61
C VAL A 314 -11.14 -1.10 -5.25
N LYS A 315 -10.80 -2.35 -4.94
CA LYS A 315 -10.33 -2.76 -3.61
C LYS A 315 -8.88 -2.39 -3.34
N THR A 316 -8.04 -2.42 -4.37
CA THR A 316 -6.60 -2.27 -4.20
C THR A 316 -5.97 -1.52 -5.37
N MET A 317 -4.93 -0.76 -5.06
CA MET A 317 -4.15 0.00 -6.04
C MET A 317 -2.66 -0.06 -5.70
N ALA A 318 -1.83 -0.11 -6.74
CA ALA A 318 -0.38 -0.04 -6.62
C ALA A 318 0.21 0.83 -7.73
N SER A 319 1.36 1.45 -7.47
CA SER A 319 2.06 2.34 -8.40
C SER A 319 3.52 1.94 -8.58
N PHE A 320 4.06 2.19 -9.75
CA PHE A 320 5.47 2.02 -10.06
C PHE A 320 5.96 3.08 -11.03
N GLU A 321 7.14 3.62 -10.78
CA GLU A 321 7.84 4.54 -11.67
C GLU A 321 9.31 4.12 -11.82
N GLY A 322 9.79 3.97 -13.05
CA GLY A 322 11.19 3.67 -13.34
C GLY A 322 11.38 2.97 -14.68
N GLY A 323 12.60 3.00 -15.21
CA GLY A 323 12.92 2.33 -16.46
C GLY A 323 12.08 2.76 -17.67
N GLY A 324 11.57 4.00 -17.69
CA GLY A 324 10.67 4.52 -18.73
C GLY A 324 9.20 4.11 -18.56
N LEU A 325 8.87 3.39 -17.50
CA LEU A 325 7.51 2.98 -17.15
C LEU A 325 7.00 3.82 -15.97
N SER A 326 5.79 4.34 -16.08
CA SER A 326 5.11 5.08 -15.01
C SER A 326 3.65 4.66 -15.01
N VAL A 327 3.27 3.78 -14.08
CA VAL A 327 1.97 3.11 -14.09
C VAL A 327 1.30 3.10 -12.73
N ILE A 328 -0.04 3.18 -12.78
CA ILE A 328 -0.93 2.83 -11.67
C ILE A 328 -1.72 1.59 -12.08
N VAL A 329 -1.75 0.63 -11.21
CA VAL A 329 -2.53 -0.60 -11.38
C VAL A 329 -3.63 -0.62 -10.35
N SER A 330 -4.85 -0.96 -10.75
CA SER A 330 -6.00 -1.10 -9.87
C SER A 330 -6.68 -2.44 -10.07
N GLY A 331 -7.17 -3.04 -8.98
CA GLY A 331 -7.83 -4.33 -8.96
C GLY A 331 -9.03 -4.35 -8.00
N GLY A 332 -9.94 -5.31 -8.21
CA GLY A 332 -11.15 -5.47 -7.41
C GLY A 332 -11.89 -6.76 -7.72
N MET A 333 -13.22 -6.74 -7.56
CA MET A 333 -14.08 -7.94 -7.67
C MET A 333 -14.13 -8.60 -9.06
N MET A 334 -13.61 -7.97 -10.11
CA MET A 334 -13.57 -8.55 -11.45
C MET A 334 -12.14 -8.80 -11.93
N GLU A 335 -12.03 -9.61 -12.94
CA GLU A 335 -10.90 -10.32 -13.50
C GLU A 335 -9.75 -9.48 -14.05
N PHE A 336 -9.83 -8.14 -14.02
CA PHE A 336 -8.96 -7.27 -14.80
C PHE A 336 -8.12 -6.36 -13.94
N LEU A 337 -6.81 -6.35 -14.22
CA LEU A 337 -5.91 -5.28 -13.83
C LEU A 337 -6.04 -4.14 -14.84
N LEU A 338 -6.39 -2.97 -14.36
CA LEU A 338 -6.37 -1.76 -15.16
C LEU A 338 -5.07 -1.01 -14.93
N THR A 339 -4.33 -0.76 -16.00
CA THR A 339 -3.11 0.04 -15.95
C THR A 339 -3.36 1.41 -16.57
N LEU A 340 -2.99 2.44 -15.82
CA LEU A 340 -2.98 3.82 -16.30
C LEU A 340 -1.53 4.29 -16.40
N ASN A 341 -1.14 4.83 -17.54
CA ASN A 341 0.15 5.48 -17.65
C ASN A 341 0.06 6.89 -17.04
N ILE A 342 0.89 7.17 -16.03
CA ILE A 342 0.88 8.45 -15.31
C ILE A 342 1.27 9.59 -16.25
N THR A 343 2.15 9.34 -17.22
CA THR A 343 2.61 10.36 -18.19
C THR A 343 1.51 10.82 -19.13
N ASP A 344 0.53 9.98 -19.46
CA ASP A 344 -0.60 10.35 -20.30
C ASP A 344 -1.57 11.30 -19.61
N ILE A 345 -1.61 11.27 -18.27
CA ILE A 345 -2.40 12.19 -17.46
C ILE A 345 -1.86 13.63 -17.56
N ASP A 346 -0.55 13.79 -17.74
CA ASP A 346 0.10 15.12 -17.84
C ASP A 346 -0.02 15.77 -19.23
N ARG A 347 -0.09 14.97 -20.29
CA ARG A 347 -0.15 15.48 -21.67
C ARG A 347 -1.55 15.95 -22.11
N SER A 348 -2.59 15.54 -21.44
CA SER A 348 -3.96 15.79 -21.85
C SER A 348 -4.55 17.07 -21.22
N ARG A 349 -4.18 18.23 -21.74
CA ARG A 349 -5.01 19.45 -21.62
C ARG A 349 -6.37 19.35 -22.37
N ARG A 350 -6.59 18.26 -23.14
CA ARG A 350 -7.85 17.92 -23.80
C ARG A 350 -8.21 16.48 -23.47
N PHE A 351 -9.04 16.31 -22.48
CA PHE A 351 -9.44 15.03 -21.88
C PHE A 351 -10.24 14.06 -22.78
N ALA A 352 -10.34 14.32 -24.09
CA ALA A 352 -11.06 13.45 -25.02
C ALA A 352 -10.24 12.25 -25.54
N HIS A 353 -8.90 12.24 -25.40
CA HIS A 353 -8.04 11.19 -25.98
C HIS A 353 -6.91 10.77 -25.01
N CYS A 354 -7.21 10.60 -23.72
CA CYS A 354 -6.32 9.85 -22.84
C CYS A 354 -6.32 8.40 -23.34
N GLY A 355 -5.13 7.87 -23.65
CA GLY A 355 -4.97 6.54 -24.22
C GLY A 355 -5.86 5.51 -23.53
N THR A 356 -6.51 4.67 -24.30
CA THR A 356 -7.38 3.60 -23.77
C THR A 356 -6.60 2.81 -22.72
N PRO A 357 -7.13 2.65 -21.51
CA PRO A 357 -6.47 1.83 -20.51
C PRO A 357 -6.27 0.43 -21.09
N ARG A 358 -5.06 -0.06 -21.01
CA ARG A 358 -4.81 -1.45 -21.40
C ARG A 358 -5.41 -2.34 -20.32
N THR A 359 -6.46 -3.03 -20.69
CA THR A 359 -7.04 -4.11 -19.89
C THR A 359 -6.14 -5.31 -20.06
N ILE A 360 -5.46 -5.72 -19.01
CA ILE A 360 -4.75 -7.00 -18.99
C ILE A 360 -5.78 -8.03 -18.57
N ARG A 361 -6.23 -8.85 -19.52
CA ARG A 361 -7.03 -10.05 -19.18
C ARG A 361 -6.09 -11.06 -18.55
N ILE A 362 -6.34 -11.36 -17.31
CA ILE A 362 -5.60 -12.33 -16.49
C ILE A 362 -6.41 -13.62 -16.44
#